data_1d5ebd08d2944afd0d030e19e29730bc
#
_entry.id   1d5ebd08d2944afd0d030e19e29730bc
#
_cell.length_a   1.000
_cell.length_b   1.000
_cell.length_c   1.000
_cell.angle_alpha   90.00
_cell.angle_beta   90.00
_cell.angle_gamma   90.00
#
_symmetry.space_group_name_H-M   'P 1'
#
loop_
_entity.id
_entity.type
_entity.pdbx_description
1 polymer ?
#
loop_
_entity_poly.entity_id
_entity_poly.type
_entity_poly.pdbx_seq_one_letter_code
_entity_poly.pdbx_strand_id
1 'polypeptide(L)'
;MFKEKMKELKAQIANIGVEIANKTDELKSVLNSDDLEKAREIRAEIDALKSQKEEAENNLKLYEAAEAGSDVKTVGQTHEAKAETKSYRESVNEWVRTKGAVADASLKLEGKDLFIPMNEAVNPTQDGLKKANTEKVTSKEIVTTPIREVKTVLDLKQFVTIHKASKGEGSYPILKQATSKMASVDELEKNPALAKPEFTDVAWKVKTYRGAIPLSQEAIDDADVDLLAIIAEAANQIKVNTTNDEIAGVLKTFEAKEAADLDAIKAILNVNLDPAYNVSFVVSQSFYQKLDTLKDKNGRYLLQDSIVSASGKAFLGHPVFVVADTVLGEAGEAKAFIGDVQRAVLFADRQELGLRWTDNEIYGQYLQAVVRFDVKKADAKAGYFVTMP
;
A
#
# COMPACT_ATOMS: atom_id res chain seq x y z
N MET A 1 15.00 -39.75 -25.33
CA MET A 1 15.68 -39.70 -24.04
C MET A 1 15.37 -38.41 -23.26
N PHE A 2 15.69 -37.21 -23.77
CA PHE A 2 15.36 -35.96 -23.05
C PHE A 2 13.86 -35.76 -22.86
N LYS A 3 13.04 -35.92 -23.91
CA LYS A 3 11.57 -35.76 -23.85
C LYS A 3 10.88 -36.71 -22.86
N GLU A 4 11.38 -37.92 -22.71
CA GLU A 4 10.86 -38.85 -21.72
C GLU A 4 11.18 -38.44 -20.30
N LYS A 5 12.42 -38.00 -20.04
CA LYS A 5 12.82 -37.46 -18.72
C LYS A 5 12.08 -36.21 -18.35
N MET A 6 11.84 -35.30 -19.31
CA MET A 6 11.02 -34.11 -19.06
C MET A 6 9.56 -34.46 -18.73
N LYS A 7 9.00 -35.47 -19.39
CA LYS A 7 7.65 -35.95 -19.09
C LYS A 7 7.58 -36.57 -17.69
N GLU A 8 8.60 -37.32 -17.33
CA GLU A 8 8.70 -37.94 -16.00
C GLU A 8 8.84 -36.87 -14.90
N LEU A 9 9.69 -35.88 -15.09
CA LEU A 9 9.86 -34.74 -14.16
C LEU A 9 8.58 -33.92 -14.02
N LYS A 10 7.86 -33.63 -15.12
CA LYS A 10 6.55 -32.96 -15.07
C LYS A 10 5.51 -33.77 -14.28
N ALA A 11 5.50 -35.09 -14.43
CA ALA A 11 4.63 -35.96 -13.63
C ALA A 11 5.03 -35.96 -12.15
N GLN A 12 6.33 -35.98 -11.83
CA GLN A 12 6.81 -35.87 -10.44
C GLN A 12 6.43 -34.56 -9.80
N ILE A 13 6.62 -33.42 -10.48
CA ILE A 13 6.23 -32.10 -10.00
C ILE A 13 4.72 -32.02 -9.72
N ALA A 14 3.90 -32.61 -10.60
CA ALA A 14 2.46 -32.65 -10.41
C ALA A 14 2.06 -33.50 -9.18
N ASN A 15 2.68 -34.67 -8.99
CA ASN A 15 2.42 -35.54 -7.84
C ASN A 15 2.82 -34.85 -6.52
N ILE A 16 4.03 -34.26 -6.45
CA ILE A 16 4.47 -33.50 -5.27
C ILE A 16 3.54 -32.32 -4.99
N GLY A 17 3.01 -31.68 -6.04
CA GLY A 17 2.01 -30.62 -5.89
C GLY A 17 0.72 -31.09 -5.23
N VAL A 18 0.24 -32.27 -5.57
CA VAL A 18 -0.93 -32.90 -4.95
C VAL A 18 -0.66 -33.29 -3.49
N GLU A 19 0.52 -33.83 -3.21
CA GLU A 19 0.92 -34.18 -1.84
C GLU A 19 1.01 -32.94 -0.94
N ILE A 20 1.56 -31.84 -1.43
CA ILE A 20 1.59 -30.56 -0.71
C ILE A 20 0.17 -30.06 -0.41
N ALA A 21 -0.75 -30.18 -1.37
CA ALA A 21 -2.14 -29.78 -1.17
C ALA A 21 -2.82 -30.63 -0.08
N ASN A 22 -2.66 -31.94 -0.14
CA ASN A 22 -3.22 -32.87 0.84
C ASN A 22 -2.65 -32.60 2.25
N LYS A 23 -1.34 -32.42 2.36
CA LYS A 23 -0.69 -32.07 3.63
C LYS A 23 -1.08 -30.70 4.17
N THR A 24 -1.36 -29.77 3.29
CA THR A 24 -1.86 -28.43 3.69
C THR A 24 -3.28 -28.52 4.26
N ASP A 25 -4.13 -29.38 3.70
CA ASP A 25 -5.48 -29.58 4.22
C ASP A 25 -5.48 -30.40 5.52
N GLU A 26 -4.55 -31.35 5.64
CA GLU A 26 -4.28 -32.05 6.90
C GLU A 26 -3.81 -31.09 7.99
N LEU A 27 -2.88 -30.17 7.67
CA LEU A 27 -2.43 -29.12 8.58
C LEU A 27 -3.58 -28.24 9.07
N LYS A 28 -4.50 -27.84 8.18
CA LYS A 28 -5.69 -27.04 8.57
C LYS A 28 -6.59 -27.83 9.54
N SER A 29 -6.77 -29.13 9.30
CA SER A 29 -7.59 -29.98 10.18
C SER A 29 -6.97 -30.14 11.57
N VAL A 30 -5.66 -30.31 11.62
CA VAL A 30 -4.90 -30.46 12.89
C VAL A 30 -4.86 -29.13 13.67
N LEU A 31 -4.73 -28.01 12.99
CA LEU A 31 -4.82 -26.67 13.64
C LEU A 31 -6.19 -26.42 14.27
N ASN A 32 -7.27 -26.94 13.66
CA ASN A 32 -8.61 -26.85 14.23
C ASN A 32 -8.81 -27.75 15.48
N SER A 33 -7.94 -28.75 15.69
CA SER A 33 -7.95 -29.64 16.85
C SER A 33 -6.97 -29.25 17.96
N ASP A 34 -6.27 -28.08 17.80
CA ASP A 34 -5.34 -27.49 18.78
C ASP A 34 -4.09 -28.35 19.09
N ASP A 35 -3.74 -29.31 18.22
CA ASP A 35 -2.57 -30.18 18.35
C ASP A 35 -1.34 -29.53 17.69
N LEU A 36 -0.66 -28.66 18.45
CA LEU A 36 0.47 -27.87 17.93
C LEU A 36 1.73 -28.69 17.61
N GLU A 37 1.92 -29.86 18.22
CA GLU A 37 3.09 -30.71 17.93
C GLU A 37 2.95 -31.36 16.57
N LYS A 38 1.81 -31.98 16.29
CA LYS A 38 1.53 -32.56 14.97
C LYS A 38 1.50 -31.50 13.86
N ALA A 39 1.00 -30.28 14.16
CA ALA A 39 1.02 -29.18 13.21
C ALA A 39 2.44 -28.78 12.79
N ARG A 40 3.42 -28.83 13.72
CA ARG A 40 4.84 -28.57 13.41
C ARG A 40 5.46 -29.67 12.56
N GLU A 41 5.15 -30.94 12.84
CA GLU A 41 5.64 -32.06 12.04
C GLU A 41 5.11 -31.98 10.60
N ILE A 42 3.81 -31.78 10.41
CA ILE A 42 3.21 -31.65 9.06
C ILE A 42 3.80 -30.42 8.32
N ARG A 43 4.06 -29.33 9.01
CA ARG A 43 4.71 -28.17 8.42
C ARG A 43 6.12 -28.47 7.92
N ALA A 44 6.90 -29.20 8.70
CA ALA A 44 8.25 -29.63 8.28
C ALA A 44 8.20 -30.54 7.05
N GLU A 45 7.20 -31.45 6.96
CA GLU A 45 6.98 -32.30 5.79
C GLU A 45 6.58 -31.47 4.54
N ILE A 46 5.74 -30.46 4.71
CA ILE A 46 5.36 -29.54 3.62
C ILE A 46 6.60 -28.77 3.11
N ASP A 47 7.46 -28.29 4.01
CA ASP A 47 8.67 -27.55 3.63
C ASP A 47 9.68 -28.46 2.91
N ALA A 48 9.81 -29.74 3.33
CA ALA A 48 10.61 -30.73 2.63
C ALA A 48 10.07 -31.04 1.22
N LEU A 49 8.75 -31.22 1.06
CA LEU A 49 8.11 -31.43 -0.24
C LEU A 49 8.27 -30.21 -1.17
N LYS A 50 8.21 -29.01 -0.65
CA LYS A 50 8.46 -27.77 -1.43
C LYS A 50 9.88 -27.74 -1.96
N SER A 51 10.88 -28.11 -1.14
CA SER A 51 12.27 -28.18 -1.56
C SER A 51 12.48 -29.21 -2.66
N GLN A 52 11.87 -30.41 -2.56
CA GLN A 52 11.91 -31.42 -3.59
C GLN A 52 11.23 -30.97 -4.90
N LYS A 53 10.13 -30.24 -4.80
CA LYS A 53 9.47 -29.65 -5.96
C LYS A 53 10.36 -28.67 -6.69
N GLU A 54 11.00 -27.76 -5.94
CA GLU A 54 11.92 -26.76 -6.50
C GLU A 54 13.13 -27.42 -7.19
N GLU A 55 13.67 -28.48 -6.60
CA GLU A 55 14.74 -29.25 -7.19
C GLU A 55 14.32 -29.94 -8.51
N ALA A 56 13.14 -30.51 -8.55
CA ALA A 56 12.57 -31.10 -9.75
C ALA A 56 12.27 -30.06 -10.84
N GLU A 57 11.77 -28.88 -10.47
CA GLU A 57 11.54 -27.74 -11.39
C GLU A 57 12.86 -27.19 -11.97
N ASN A 58 13.90 -27.09 -11.16
CA ASN A 58 15.24 -26.68 -11.62
C ASN A 58 15.83 -27.71 -12.59
N ASN A 59 15.69 -28.98 -12.29
CA ASN A 59 16.11 -30.05 -13.21
C ASN A 59 15.34 -30.01 -14.52
N LEU A 60 14.02 -29.77 -14.49
CA LEU A 60 13.22 -29.61 -15.69
C LEU A 60 13.69 -28.46 -16.57
N LYS A 61 13.98 -27.27 -15.96
CA LYS A 61 14.53 -26.13 -16.67
C LYS A 61 15.88 -26.43 -17.35
N LEU A 62 16.74 -27.22 -16.69
CA LEU A 62 18.01 -27.66 -17.28
C LEU A 62 17.81 -28.53 -18.52
N TYR A 63 16.85 -29.46 -18.49
CA TYR A 63 16.52 -30.28 -19.65
C TYR A 63 15.84 -29.49 -20.78
N GLU A 64 14.96 -28.55 -20.45
CA GLU A 64 14.34 -27.65 -21.43
C GLU A 64 15.37 -26.73 -22.10
N ALA A 65 16.32 -26.18 -21.33
CA ALA A 65 17.41 -25.39 -21.87
C ALA A 65 18.37 -26.21 -22.75
N ALA A 66 18.64 -27.47 -22.39
CA ALA A 66 19.46 -28.37 -23.19
C ALA A 66 18.79 -28.76 -24.51
N GLU A 67 17.46 -28.87 -24.55
CA GLU A 67 16.69 -29.14 -25.78
C GLU A 67 16.63 -27.90 -26.68
N ALA A 68 16.59 -26.68 -26.08
CA ALA A 68 16.57 -25.42 -26.82
C ALA A 68 17.92 -25.01 -27.41
N GLY A 69 19.01 -25.74 -27.14
CA GLY A 69 20.34 -25.47 -27.69
C GLY A 69 20.99 -24.19 -27.14
N SER A 70 20.55 -23.66 -26.01
CA SER A 70 21.15 -22.52 -25.33
C SER A 70 22.32 -22.98 -24.44
N ASP A 71 23.45 -22.30 -24.51
CA ASP A 71 24.61 -22.49 -23.61
C ASP A 71 24.17 -22.19 -22.16
N VAL A 72 23.86 -23.24 -21.42
CA VAL A 72 23.60 -23.15 -19.99
C VAL A 72 24.94 -23.08 -19.27
N LYS A 73 25.25 -21.92 -18.71
CA LYS A 73 26.28 -21.85 -17.65
C LYS A 73 25.76 -22.64 -16.45
N THR A 74 26.30 -23.79 -16.25
CA THR A 74 25.99 -24.74 -15.18
C THR A 74 26.26 -24.07 -13.82
N VAL A 75 25.21 -23.79 -13.09
CA VAL A 75 25.28 -23.56 -11.65
C VAL A 75 25.04 -24.93 -10.98
N GLY A 76 26.08 -25.46 -10.37
CA GLY A 76 26.01 -26.67 -9.54
C GLY A 76 26.62 -27.94 -10.16
N GLN A 77 27.93 -27.97 -10.28
CA GLN A 77 28.65 -29.23 -10.23
C GLN A 77 29.30 -29.38 -8.84
N THR A 78 28.90 -30.39 -8.10
CA THR A 78 29.74 -30.99 -7.06
C THR A 78 31.02 -31.42 -7.73
N HIS A 79 32.08 -30.66 -7.48
CA HIS A 79 33.43 -31.01 -7.95
C HIS A 79 33.94 -32.19 -7.15
N GLU A 80 34.02 -33.35 -7.80
CA GLU A 80 35.16 -34.24 -7.51
C GLU A 80 36.43 -33.48 -7.83
N ALA A 81 37.31 -33.40 -6.83
CA ALA A 81 38.54 -32.62 -6.86
C ALA A 81 39.46 -33.05 -7.99
N LYS A 82 39.42 -32.33 -9.10
CA LYS A 82 40.55 -32.19 -9.97
C LYS A 82 41.26 -30.91 -9.52
N ALA A 83 42.42 -31.04 -8.92
CA ALA A 83 43.25 -29.91 -8.46
C ALA A 83 43.54 -28.99 -9.66
N GLU A 84 42.68 -27.99 -9.89
CA GLU A 84 43.05 -26.83 -10.67
C GLU A 84 44.04 -26.04 -9.80
N THR A 85 45.30 -25.98 -10.22
CA THR A 85 46.31 -25.11 -9.61
C THR A 85 45.83 -23.68 -9.76
N LYS A 86 45.29 -23.12 -8.66
CA LYS A 86 44.98 -21.70 -8.57
C LYS A 86 46.18 -20.90 -8.99
N SER A 87 45.96 -19.83 -9.75
CA SER A 87 47.06 -18.94 -10.11
C SER A 87 47.65 -18.35 -8.84
N TYR A 88 49.00 -18.15 -8.79
CA TYR A 88 49.66 -17.57 -7.63
C TYR A 88 49.01 -16.29 -7.12
N ARG A 89 48.49 -15.48 -8.04
CA ARG A 89 47.74 -14.25 -7.73
C ARG A 89 46.42 -14.50 -7.00
N GLU A 90 45.70 -15.55 -7.37
CA GLU A 90 44.44 -15.94 -6.70
C GLU A 90 44.70 -16.49 -5.31
N SER A 91 45.75 -17.28 -5.15
CA SER A 91 46.18 -17.82 -3.84
C SER A 91 46.62 -16.70 -2.89
N VAL A 92 47.34 -15.68 -3.37
CA VAL A 92 47.72 -14.50 -2.59
C VAL A 92 46.48 -13.69 -2.17
N ASN A 93 45.52 -13.45 -3.08
CA ASN A 93 44.32 -12.72 -2.79
C ASN A 93 43.42 -13.44 -1.77
N GLU A 94 43.32 -14.76 -1.84
CA GLU A 94 42.58 -15.58 -0.91
C GLU A 94 43.24 -15.57 0.49
N TRP A 95 44.58 -15.68 0.57
CA TRP A 95 45.30 -15.56 1.83
C TRP A 95 45.09 -14.18 2.50
N VAL A 96 45.17 -13.10 1.73
CA VAL A 96 44.93 -11.73 2.24
C VAL A 96 43.49 -11.58 2.70
N ARG A 97 42.52 -12.12 1.95
CA ARG A 97 41.09 -12.03 2.26
C ARG A 97 40.71 -12.81 3.52
N THR A 98 41.37 -13.95 3.73
CA THR A 98 41.12 -14.81 4.91
C THR A 98 42.03 -14.47 6.09
N LYS A 99 42.81 -13.38 6.01
CA LYS A 99 43.77 -12.96 7.04
C LYS A 99 44.74 -14.09 7.46
N GLY A 100 45.18 -14.89 6.50
CA GLY A 100 46.09 -16.00 6.74
C GLY A 100 45.46 -17.31 7.20
N ALA A 101 44.11 -17.40 7.24
CA ALA A 101 43.43 -18.62 7.68
C ALA A 101 43.48 -19.76 6.63
N VAL A 102 43.61 -19.43 5.34
CA VAL A 102 43.72 -20.39 4.24
C VAL A 102 45.06 -20.16 3.55
N ALA A 103 45.94 -21.17 3.57
CA ALA A 103 47.24 -21.16 2.93
C ALA A 103 47.26 -22.21 1.81
N ASP A 104 47.58 -21.80 0.58
CA ASP A 104 47.81 -22.69 -0.54
C ASP A 104 49.28 -23.11 -0.61
N ALA A 105 49.53 -24.34 -1.05
CA ALA A 105 50.88 -24.87 -1.19
C ALA A 105 51.80 -24.11 -2.17
N SER A 106 51.21 -23.25 -3.02
CA SER A 106 51.93 -22.38 -3.96
C SER A 106 52.52 -21.13 -3.30
N LEU A 107 52.12 -20.81 -2.04
CA LEU A 107 52.58 -19.63 -1.31
C LEU A 107 53.79 -19.95 -0.46
N LYS A 108 54.84 -19.11 -0.53
CA LYS A 108 56.00 -19.19 0.38
C LYS A 108 55.64 -18.49 1.69
N LEU A 109 55.36 -19.30 2.72
CA LEU A 109 55.06 -18.83 4.07
C LEU A 109 56.24 -19.06 4.99
N GLU A 110 56.68 -18.06 5.73
CA GLU A 110 57.56 -18.20 6.87
C GLU A 110 56.75 -18.00 8.16
N GLY A 111 56.32 -19.08 8.81
CA GLY A 111 55.46 -19.06 9.95
C GLY A 111 53.99 -18.66 9.60
N LYS A 112 53.55 -17.49 10.02
CA LYS A 112 52.24 -16.92 9.68
C LYS A 112 52.29 -15.82 8.64
N ASP A 113 53.52 -15.49 8.14
CA ASP A 113 53.73 -14.36 7.23
C ASP A 113 53.89 -14.86 5.80
N LEU A 114 53.24 -14.17 4.86
CA LEU A 114 53.40 -14.45 3.43
C LEU A 114 54.58 -13.64 2.88
N PHE A 115 55.60 -14.34 2.34
CA PHE A 115 56.73 -13.70 1.72
C PHE A 115 56.45 -13.45 0.23
N ILE A 116 56.28 -12.19 -0.11
CA ILE A 116 56.20 -11.74 -1.50
C ILE A 116 57.52 -11.09 -1.86
N PRO A 117 58.31 -11.65 -2.77
CA PRO A 117 59.61 -11.08 -3.15
C PRO A 117 59.36 -9.77 -3.90
N MET A 118 59.62 -8.65 -3.25
CA MET A 118 59.57 -7.31 -3.85
C MET A 118 60.97 -6.70 -3.77
N ASN A 119 61.43 -6.13 -4.87
CA ASN A 119 62.80 -5.57 -4.95
C ASN A 119 62.96 -4.19 -4.30
N GLU A 120 61.91 -3.62 -3.70
CA GLU A 120 61.93 -2.30 -3.04
C GLU A 120 61.20 -2.33 -1.71
N ALA A 121 61.73 -1.60 -0.74
CA ALA A 121 61.05 -1.41 0.55
C ALA A 121 59.79 -0.53 0.41
N VAL A 122 58.62 -1.14 0.55
CA VAL A 122 57.33 -0.44 0.47
C VAL A 122 57.04 0.24 1.80
N ASN A 123 56.81 1.55 1.77
CA ASN A 123 56.36 2.29 2.93
C ASN A 123 54.82 2.19 3.04
N PRO A 124 54.26 1.43 4.03
CA PRO A 124 52.81 1.18 4.11
C PRO A 124 51.97 2.44 4.27
N THR A 125 52.53 3.53 4.74
CA THR A 125 51.84 4.79 4.97
C THR A 125 51.71 5.65 3.70
N GLN A 126 52.68 5.53 2.77
CA GLN A 126 52.73 6.29 1.52
C GLN A 126 52.37 5.42 0.31
N ASP A 127 52.76 4.16 0.27
CA ASP A 127 52.59 3.29 -0.88
C ASP A 127 51.45 2.27 -0.72
N GLY A 128 50.80 2.23 0.45
CA GLY A 128 49.66 1.33 0.72
C GLY A 128 48.42 1.70 -0.10
N LEU A 129 47.81 0.70 -0.70
CA LEU A 129 46.50 0.85 -1.38
C LEU A 129 45.42 1.23 -0.37
N LYS A 130 45.04 2.49 -0.33
CA LYS A 130 43.91 2.99 0.45
C LYS A 130 42.62 2.84 -0.35
N LYS A 131 41.46 2.71 0.33
CA LYS A 131 40.15 2.64 -0.30
C LYS A 131 39.90 3.80 -1.29
N ALA A 132 40.46 4.99 -1.00
CA ALA A 132 40.39 6.16 -1.89
C ALA A 132 41.16 5.94 -3.23
N ASN A 133 42.22 5.13 -3.25
CA ASN A 133 43.00 4.86 -4.45
C ASN A 133 42.43 3.71 -5.28
N THR A 134 41.55 2.89 -4.66
CA THR A 134 40.89 1.74 -5.31
C THR A 134 39.44 2.03 -5.63
N GLU A 135 38.98 3.28 -5.52
CA GLU A 135 37.57 3.68 -5.72
C GLU A 135 37.02 3.31 -7.12
N LYS A 136 37.90 3.29 -8.14
CA LYS A 136 37.54 2.87 -9.50
C LYS A 136 37.36 1.35 -9.67
N VAL A 137 37.86 0.57 -8.73
CA VAL A 137 37.87 -0.92 -8.78
C VAL A 137 36.94 -1.51 -7.70
N THR A 138 36.55 -0.70 -6.71
CA THR A 138 35.59 -1.10 -5.69
C THR A 138 34.17 -0.82 -6.23
N SER A 139 33.45 -1.88 -6.53
CA SER A 139 32.01 -1.74 -6.87
C SER A 139 31.22 -1.18 -5.67
N LYS A 140 30.51 -0.11 -5.89
CA LYS A 140 29.51 0.37 -4.92
C LYS A 140 28.28 -0.51 -5.07
N GLU A 141 27.81 -1.06 -3.97
CA GLU A 141 26.52 -1.74 -3.95
C GLU A 141 25.42 -0.66 -4.08
N ILE A 142 24.68 -0.70 -5.18
CA ILE A 142 23.55 0.18 -5.40
C ILE A 142 22.31 -0.65 -5.13
N VAL A 143 21.57 -0.28 -4.06
CA VAL A 143 20.27 -0.87 -3.79
C VAL A 143 19.28 -0.29 -4.77
N THR A 144 18.80 -1.10 -5.71
CA THR A 144 17.86 -0.69 -6.76
C THR A 144 16.42 -0.65 -6.27
N THR A 145 16.12 -1.26 -5.11
CA THR A 145 14.77 -1.24 -4.52
C THR A 145 14.65 -0.05 -3.57
N PRO A 146 13.90 1.00 -3.92
CA PRO A 146 13.74 2.16 -3.04
C PRO A 146 12.95 1.79 -1.78
N ILE A 147 13.43 2.24 -0.62
CA ILE A 147 12.65 2.21 0.62
C ILE A 147 11.58 3.29 0.52
N ARG A 148 10.33 2.88 0.66
CA ARG A 148 9.19 3.80 0.59
C ARG A 148 8.96 4.50 1.93
N GLU A 149 8.70 5.79 1.86
CA GLU A 149 8.26 6.55 3.02
C GLU A 149 6.84 6.11 3.43
N VAL A 150 6.65 5.82 4.71
CA VAL A 150 5.33 5.40 5.23
C VAL A 150 4.42 6.62 5.29
N LYS A 151 3.39 6.66 4.44
CA LYS A 151 2.30 7.63 4.51
C LYS A 151 0.98 6.90 4.65
N THR A 152 0.32 7.11 5.77
CA THR A 152 -1.06 6.66 5.93
C THR A 152 -1.97 7.68 5.26
N VAL A 153 -2.44 7.39 4.06
CA VAL A 153 -3.46 8.18 3.38
C VAL A 153 -4.76 7.42 3.41
N LEU A 154 -5.70 7.89 4.23
CA LEU A 154 -7.07 7.38 4.22
C LEU A 154 -7.77 7.86 2.94
N ASP A 155 -8.35 6.95 2.17
CA ASP A 155 -9.14 7.30 0.98
C ASP A 155 -10.58 7.62 1.40
N LEU A 156 -10.93 8.90 1.46
CA LEU A 156 -12.26 9.38 1.82
C LEU A 156 -13.34 8.98 0.81
N LYS A 157 -12.95 8.65 -0.43
CA LYS A 157 -13.88 8.17 -1.46
C LYS A 157 -14.65 6.93 -1.02
N GLN A 158 -14.08 6.10 -0.14
CA GLN A 158 -14.73 4.88 0.36
C GLN A 158 -15.93 5.15 1.28
N PHE A 159 -16.03 6.33 1.85
CA PHE A 159 -17.06 6.70 2.82
C PHE A 159 -18.19 7.56 2.26
N VAL A 160 -18.09 7.97 1.00
CA VAL A 160 -19.08 8.84 0.33
C VAL A 160 -19.96 8.05 -0.63
N THR A 161 -21.12 8.61 -1.00
CA THR A 161 -21.97 8.02 -2.03
C THR A 161 -21.35 8.23 -3.41
N ILE A 162 -21.02 7.14 -4.10
CA ILE A 162 -20.42 7.17 -5.43
C ILE A 162 -21.51 6.97 -6.49
N HIS A 163 -21.63 7.94 -7.40
CA HIS A 163 -22.46 7.84 -8.60
C HIS A 163 -21.58 7.74 -9.85
N LYS A 164 -21.67 6.64 -10.59
CA LYS A 164 -20.96 6.49 -11.86
C LYS A 164 -21.63 7.31 -12.94
N ALA A 165 -21.01 8.45 -13.29
CA ALA A 165 -21.55 9.39 -14.26
C ALA A 165 -21.24 8.97 -15.70
N SER A 166 -22.23 8.75 -16.52
CA SER A 166 -22.08 8.47 -17.95
C SER A 166 -21.93 9.75 -18.81
N LYS A 167 -22.42 10.90 -18.30
CA LYS A 167 -22.38 12.21 -18.98
C LYS A 167 -21.50 13.20 -18.21
N GLY A 168 -21.11 14.31 -18.85
CA GLY A 168 -20.30 15.35 -18.23
C GLY A 168 -21.01 16.19 -17.16
N GLU A 169 -22.34 16.23 -17.20
CA GLU A 169 -23.20 16.95 -16.26
C GLU A 169 -24.51 16.21 -16.07
N GLY A 170 -25.16 16.44 -14.95
CA GLY A 170 -26.42 15.82 -14.60
C GLY A 170 -26.94 16.30 -13.25
N SER A 171 -28.05 15.73 -12.81
CA SER A 171 -28.60 15.94 -11.48
C SER A 171 -28.92 14.61 -10.81
N TYR A 172 -28.83 14.59 -9.48
CA TYR A 172 -29.17 13.47 -8.62
C TYR A 172 -30.35 13.88 -7.75
N PRO A 173 -31.56 13.34 -7.99
CA PRO A 173 -32.72 13.72 -7.21
C PRO A 173 -32.72 13.07 -5.82
N ILE A 174 -32.89 13.87 -4.78
CA ILE A 174 -33.03 13.42 -3.40
C ILE A 174 -34.47 13.68 -2.96
N LEU A 175 -35.14 12.63 -2.51
CA LEU A 175 -36.48 12.74 -1.93
C LEU A 175 -36.39 13.33 -0.53
N LYS A 176 -37.07 14.46 -0.29
CA LYS A 176 -37.17 15.04 1.05
C LYS A 176 -38.09 14.20 1.94
N GLN A 177 -37.78 14.17 3.22
CA GLN A 177 -38.62 13.51 4.22
C GLN A 177 -39.97 14.24 4.36
N ALA A 178 -41.04 13.47 4.34
CA ALA A 178 -42.37 14.02 4.59
C ALA A 178 -42.52 14.37 6.09
N THR A 179 -42.82 15.63 6.36
CA THR A 179 -43.05 16.14 7.75
C THR A 179 -44.53 16.30 8.10
N SER A 180 -45.42 16.20 7.10
CA SER A 180 -46.84 16.34 7.29
C SER A 180 -47.47 15.12 7.98
N LYS A 181 -48.44 15.38 8.82
CA LYS A 181 -49.26 14.36 9.51
C LYS A 181 -50.63 14.26 8.87
N MET A 182 -51.24 13.09 8.94
CA MET A 182 -52.65 12.93 8.58
C MET A 182 -53.53 13.60 9.64
N ALA A 183 -54.53 14.32 9.19
CA ALA A 183 -55.56 14.85 10.08
C ALA A 183 -56.61 13.77 10.39
N SER A 184 -57.18 13.78 11.59
CA SER A 184 -58.38 13.01 11.91
C SER A 184 -59.58 13.70 11.23
N VAL A 185 -60.40 12.91 10.56
CA VAL A 185 -61.56 13.40 9.81
C VAL A 185 -62.79 12.67 10.38
N ASP A 186 -63.84 13.41 10.64
CA ASP A 186 -65.09 12.84 11.12
C ASP A 186 -65.80 12.10 9.99
N GLU A 187 -66.74 11.25 10.38
CA GLU A 187 -67.51 10.43 9.46
C GLU A 187 -68.32 11.32 8.47
N LEU A 188 -68.21 11.02 7.17
CA LEU A 188 -68.80 11.78 6.05
C LEU A 188 -68.17 13.15 5.74
N GLU A 189 -67.08 13.55 6.40
CA GLU A 189 -66.30 14.75 6.04
C GLU A 189 -65.39 14.53 4.86
N LYS A 190 -65.08 15.62 4.17
CA LYS A 190 -64.11 15.56 3.01
C LYS A 190 -62.69 15.36 3.47
N ASN A 191 -62.03 14.35 2.92
CA ASN A 191 -60.60 14.09 3.20
C ASN A 191 -59.72 15.31 2.85
N PRO A 192 -58.91 15.79 3.78
CA PRO A 192 -57.93 16.84 3.51
C PRO A 192 -56.84 16.35 2.53
N ALA A 193 -56.31 17.25 1.73
CA ALA A 193 -55.23 16.94 0.82
C ALA A 193 -53.91 16.65 1.61
N LEU A 194 -53.26 15.55 1.31
CA LEU A 194 -51.95 15.26 1.84
C LEU A 194 -50.86 16.05 1.09
N ALA A 195 -49.76 16.35 1.77
CA ALA A 195 -48.60 16.98 1.15
C ALA A 195 -48.01 16.07 0.07
N LYS A 196 -47.61 16.66 -1.03
CA LYS A 196 -46.94 15.94 -2.14
C LYS A 196 -45.48 15.66 -1.78
N PRO A 197 -44.91 14.53 -2.25
CA PRO A 197 -43.47 14.30 -2.15
C PRO A 197 -42.67 15.44 -2.80
N GLU A 198 -41.68 15.96 -2.11
CA GLU A 198 -40.77 16.99 -2.62
C GLU A 198 -39.40 16.38 -2.96
N PHE A 199 -38.88 16.79 -4.09
CA PHE A 199 -37.54 16.41 -4.53
C PHE A 199 -36.62 17.62 -4.50
N THR A 200 -35.37 17.38 -4.14
CA THR A 200 -34.27 18.34 -4.26
C THR A 200 -33.26 17.75 -5.22
N ASP A 201 -32.82 18.51 -6.21
CA ASP A 201 -31.85 18.09 -7.17
C ASP A 201 -30.45 18.56 -6.76
N VAL A 202 -29.50 17.62 -6.74
CA VAL A 202 -28.08 17.92 -6.60
C VAL A 202 -27.44 17.88 -7.98
N ALA A 203 -27.24 19.06 -8.55
CA ALA A 203 -26.59 19.19 -9.86
C ALA A 203 -25.07 18.99 -9.73
N TRP A 204 -24.50 18.20 -10.63
CA TRP A 204 -23.06 17.97 -10.72
C TRP A 204 -22.56 18.27 -12.14
N LYS A 205 -21.30 18.74 -12.25
CA LYS A 205 -20.61 19.01 -13.50
C LYS A 205 -19.17 18.54 -13.37
N VAL A 206 -18.84 17.47 -14.09
CA VAL A 206 -17.55 16.79 -14.02
C VAL A 206 -16.41 17.74 -14.42
N LYS A 207 -15.46 17.90 -13.52
CA LYS A 207 -14.18 18.57 -13.75
C LYS A 207 -13.15 17.55 -14.26
N THR A 208 -12.15 18.03 -14.98
CA THR A 208 -11.04 17.21 -15.45
C THR A 208 -9.76 17.65 -14.76
N TYR A 209 -9.16 16.73 -14.00
CA TYR A 209 -7.85 16.92 -13.38
C TYR A 209 -6.81 16.21 -14.21
N ARG A 210 -5.73 16.91 -14.55
CA ARG A 210 -4.65 16.39 -15.37
C ARG A 210 -3.31 16.71 -14.75
N GLY A 211 -2.40 15.74 -14.83
CA GLY A 211 -1.00 15.91 -14.52
C GLY A 211 -0.15 15.30 -15.61
N ALA A 212 1.03 15.87 -15.88
CA ALA A 212 1.99 15.33 -16.83
C ALA A 212 3.31 15.09 -16.09
N ILE A 213 3.89 13.90 -16.28
CA ILE A 213 5.20 13.55 -15.79
C ILE A 213 6.09 13.38 -17.01
N PRO A 214 7.00 14.33 -17.29
CA PRO A 214 7.96 14.18 -18.38
C PRO A 214 8.94 13.05 -18.04
N LEU A 215 9.09 12.13 -18.98
CA LEU A 215 10.01 11.01 -18.90
C LEU A 215 10.83 10.98 -20.17
N SER A 216 12.15 10.95 -20.01
CA SER A 216 13.06 10.69 -21.11
C SER A 216 13.05 9.19 -21.42
N GLN A 217 13.02 8.84 -22.70
CA GLN A 217 13.16 7.45 -23.12
C GLN A 217 14.49 6.85 -22.65
N GLU A 218 15.56 7.64 -22.71
CA GLU A 218 16.86 7.24 -22.18
C GLU A 218 16.82 6.88 -20.71
N ALA A 219 16.06 7.64 -19.88
CA ALA A 219 15.90 7.33 -18.47
C ALA A 219 15.12 6.03 -18.23
N ILE A 220 14.24 5.64 -19.13
CA ILE A 220 13.50 4.37 -19.05
C ILE A 220 14.42 3.21 -19.45
N ASP A 221 15.18 3.38 -20.54
CA ASP A 221 16.03 2.35 -21.09
C ASP A 221 17.25 2.07 -20.21
N ASP A 222 17.77 3.10 -19.52
CA ASP A 222 18.93 3.00 -18.63
C ASP A 222 18.57 2.69 -17.17
N ALA A 223 17.29 2.60 -16.83
CA ALA A 223 16.88 2.38 -15.45
C ALA A 223 16.96 0.91 -15.04
N ASP A 224 17.72 0.63 -13.99
CA ASP A 224 17.78 -0.69 -13.31
C ASP A 224 16.49 -1.00 -12.50
N VAL A 225 15.54 -0.06 -12.44
CA VAL A 225 14.30 -0.13 -11.65
C VAL A 225 13.10 0.07 -12.57
N ASP A 226 11.98 -0.58 -12.29
CA ASP A 226 10.72 -0.32 -13.00
C ASP A 226 10.17 1.08 -12.66
N LEU A 227 10.65 2.07 -13.39
CA LEU A 227 10.21 3.47 -13.25
C LEU A 227 8.72 3.65 -13.53
N LEU A 228 8.16 2.84 -14.44
CA LEU A 228 6.74 2.94 -14.79
C LEU A 228 5.86 2.51 -13.63
N ALA A 229 6.24 1.45 -12.91
CA ALA A 229 5.52 1.01 -11.71
C ALA A 229 5.57 2.07 -10.60
N ILE A 230 6.74 2.68 -10.37
CA ILE A 230 6.91 3.75 -9.37
C ILE A 230 6.04 4.97 -9.72
N ILE A 231 6.01 5.36 -11.00
CA ILE A 231 5.22 6.49 -11.46
C ILE A 231 3.72 6.19 -11.37
N ALA A 232 3.29 4.98 -11.71
CA ALA A 232 1.90 4.57 -11.57
C ALA A 232 1.43 4.62 -10.12
N GLU A 233 2.29 4.19 -9.19
CA GLU A 233 2.02 4.29 -7.74
C GLU A 233 1.93 5.74 -7.28
N ALA A 234 2.88 6.59 -7.68
CA ALA A 234 2.87 8.02 -7.39
C ALA A 234 1.63 8.71 -7.96
N ALA A 235 1.25 8.39 -9.19
CA ALA A 235 0.04 8.91 -9.82
C ALA A 235 -1.25 8.49 -9.09
N ASN A 236 -1.31 7.25 -8.60
CA ASN A 236 -2.43 6.79 -7.79
C ASN A 236 -2.49 7.51 -6.43
N GLN A 237 -1.36 7.77 -5.79
CA GLN A 237 -1.31 8.54 -4.55
C GLN A 237 -1.74 9.99 -4.76
N ILE A 238 -1.31 10.63 -5.85
CA ILE A 238 -1.73 11.98 -6.22
C ILE A 238 -3.24 12.03 -6.49
N LYS A 239 -3.80 10.99 -7.15
CA LYS A 239 -5.25 10.86 -7.33
C LYS A 239 -5.97 10.84 -5.99
N VAL A 240 -5.56 9.99 -5.03
CA VAL A 240 -6.18 9.89 -3.70
C VAL A 240 -6.09 11.22 -2.97
N ASN A 241 -4.95 11.90 -3.00
CA ASN A 241 -4.80 13.23 -2.40
C ASN A 241 -5.76 14.25 -3.02
N THR A 242 -5.90 14.25 -4.35
CA THR A 242 -6.81 15.17 -5.07
C THR A 242 -8.27 14.88 -4.74
N THR A 243 -8.67 13.60 -4.70
CA THR A 243 -10.04 13.22 -4.33
C THR A 243 -10.36 13.57 -2.88
N ASN A 244 -9.41 13.37 -1.96
CA ASN A 244 -9.55 13.72 -0.55
C ASN A 244 -9.69 15.23 -0.36
N ASP A 245 -8.91 16.04 -1.07
CA ASP A 245 -8.98 17.51 -0.97
C ASP A 245 -10.34 18.04 -1.47
N GLU A 246 -10.85 17.56 -2.59
CA GLU A 246 -12.18 17.95 -3.09
C GLU A 246 -13.31 17.49 -2.16
N ILE A 247 -13.24 16.28 -1.58
CA ILE A 247 -14.21 15.80 -0.60
C ILE A 247 -14.15 16.65 0.66
N ALA A 248 -12.96 16.89 1.19
CA ALA A 248 -12.75 17.75 2.35
C ALA A 248 -13.22 19.19 2.10
N GLY A 249 -12.98 19.71 0.89
CA GLY A 249 -13.51 21.00 0.44
C GLY A 249 -15.03 21.09 0.58
N VAL A 250 -15.74 20.03 0.21
CA VAL A 250 -17.21 19.96 0.40
C VAL A 250 -17.58 19.84 1.87
N LEU A 251 -16.87 19.01 2.66
CA LEU A 251 -17.14 18.86 4.11
C LEU A 251 -16.95 20.19 4.86
N LYS A 252 -15.98 21.01 4.47
CA LYS A 252 -15.75 22.36 5.03
C LYS A 252 -16.92 23.33 4.76
N THR A 253 -17.79 23.06 3.78
CA THR A 253 -18.97 23.91 3.50
C THR A 253 -20.17 23.63 4.39
N PHE A 254 -20.12 22.60 5.24
CA PHE A 254 -21.18 22.33 6.19
C PHE A 254 -21.25 23.37 7.29
N GLU A 255 -22.37 23.40 8.01
CA GLU A 255 -22.55 24.35 9.10
C GLU A 255 -21.43 24.19 10.13
N ALA A 256 -20.73 25.30 10.39
CA ALA A 256 -19.63 25.32 11.35
C ALA A 256 -20.16 25.38 12.78
N LYS A 257 -19.57 24.55 13.66
CA LYS A 257 -19.84 24.56 15.10
C LYS A 257 -18.52 24.52 15.88
N GLU A 258 -18.53 25.12 17.03
CA GLU A 258 -17.43 25.02 17.99
C GLU A 258 -17.80 23.99 19.07
N ALA A 259 -16.88 23.12 19.39
CA ALA A 259 -17.03 22.15 20.46
C ALA A 259 -15.77 22.17 21.34
N ALA A 260 -15.83 22.92 22.42
CA ALA A 260 -14.71 23.03 23.37
C ALA A 260 -14.57 21.80 24.28
N ASP A 261 -15.67 21.09 24.51
CA ASP A 261 -15.74 19.99 25.47
C ASP A 261 -16.62 18.81 24.95
N LEU A 262 -16.64 17.73 25.73
CA LEU A 262 -17.41 16.53 25.44
C LEU A 262 -18.92 16.80 25.38
N ASP A 263 -19.43 17.69 26.22
CA ASP A 263 -20.86 17.96 26.31
C ASP A 263 -21.34 18.69 25.05
N ALA A 264 -20.51 19.55 24.47
CA ALA A 264 -20.78 20.18 23.17
C ALA A 264 -20.81 19.15 22.03
N ILE A 265 -19.90 18.16 22.02
CA ILE A 265 -19.91 17.08 21.03
C ILE A 265 -21.17 16.24 21.20
N LYS A 266 -21.56 15.88 22.43
CA LYS A 266 -22.80 15.14 22.69
C LYS A 266 -24.04 15.92 22.30
N ALA A 267 -24.06 17.25 22.46
CA ALA A 267 -25.16 18.08 22.00
C ALA A 267 -25.31 18.02 20.46
N ILE A 268 -24.21 18.00 19.73
CA ILE A 268 -24.25 17.82 18.28
C ILE A 268 -24.84 16.45 17.92
N LEU A 269 -24.40 15.39 18.57
CA LEU A 269 -24.85 14.01 18.29
C LEU A 269 -26.30 13.77 18.65
N ASN A 270 -26.75 14.25 19.83
CA ASN A 270 -28.03 13.86 20.39
C ASN A 270 -29.17 14.83 20.05
N VAL A 271 -28.84 16.10 19.79
CA VAL A 271 -29.83 17.17 19.60
C VAL A 271 -29.83 17.71 18.18
N ASN A 272 -28.68 17.91 17.60
CA ASN A 272 -28.56 18.58 16.31
C ASN A 272 -28.68 17.62 15.13
N LEU A 273 -28.18 16.40 15.28
CA LEU A 273 -28.27 15.35 14.26
C LEU A 273 -29.54 14.50 14.48
N ASP A 274 -30.21 14.15 13.39
CA ASP A 274 -31.29 13.19 13.45
C ASP A 274 -30.74 11.78 13.77
N PRO A 275 -31.37 11.03 14.69
CA PRO A 275 -30.93 9.66 15.03
C PRO A 275 -30.94 8.68 13.86
N ALA A 276 -31.59 9.00 12.74
CA ALA A 276 -31.65 8.17 11.54
C ALA A 276 -30.34 8.19 10.73
N TYR A 277 -29.42 9.14 11.00
CA TYR A 277 -28.13 9.21 10.35
C TYR A 277 -27.13 8.21 10.93
N ASN A 278 -26.38 7.58 10.04
CA ASN A 278 -25.26 6.71 10.45
C ASN A 278 -24.01 7.56 10.72
N VAL A 279 -23.91 8.06 11.94
CA VAL A 279 -22.89 9.04 12.31
C VAL A 279 -21.50 8.42 12.34
N SER A 280 -20.55 9.12 11.73
CA SER A 280 -19.12 8.85 11.80
C SER A 280 -18.35 10.15 12.03
N PHE A 281 -17.12 10.02 12.53
CA PHE A 281 -16.21 11.12 12.77
C PHE A 281 -15.09 11.10 11.74
N VAL A 282 -14.93 12.13 10.93
CA VAL A 282 -13.75 12.36 10.12
C VAL A 282 -12.98 13.50 10.79
N VAL A 283 -11.83 13.19 11.38
CA VAL A 283 -11.12 14.10 12.27
C VAL A 283 -9.70 14.35 11.80
N SER A 284 -9.20 15.57 12.01
CA SER A 284 -7.77 15.87 11.85
C SER A 284 -6.95 15.21 12.96
N GLN A 285 -5.64 15.01 12.73
CA GLN A 285 -4.74 14.46 13.75
C GLN A 285 -4.77 15.28 15.04
N SER A 286 -4.77 16.61 14.92
CA SER A 286 -4.84 17.53 16.07
C SER A 286 -6.17 17.43 16.81
N PHE A 287 -7.29 17.25 16.10
CA PHE A 287 -8.59 17.01 16.73
C PHE A 287 -8.62 15.65 17.43
N TYR A 288 -8.06 14.62 16.77
CA TYR A 288 -7.97 13.29 17.36
C TYR A 288 -7.14 13.29 18.65
N GLN A 289 -6.01 14.00 18.67
CA GLN A 289 -5.19 14.17 19.88
C GLN A 289 -5.98 14.79 21.03
N LYS A 290 -6.78 15.82 20.75
CA LYS A 290 -7.66 16.43 21.76
C LYS A 290 -8.73 15.45 22.26
N LEU A 291 -9.35 14.66 21.35
CA LEU A 291 -10.30 13.62 21.75
C LEU A 291 -9.67 12.52 22.62
N ASP A 292 -8.47 12.10 22.25
CA ASP A 292 -7.74 11.03 22.97
C ASP A 292 -7.34 11.46 24.39
N THR A 293 -7.03 12.72 24.56
CA THR A 293 -6.67 13.30 25.87
C THR A 293 -7.88 13.67 26.74
N LEU A 294 -9.12 13.61 26.21
CA LEU A 294 -10.31 13.86 27.01
C LEU A 294 -10.47 12.80 28.10
N LYS A 295 -10.66 13.26 29.33
CA LYS A 295 -10.85 12.41 30.51
C LYS A 295 -12.23 12.65 31.14
N ASP A 296 -12.76 11.61 31.73
CA ASP A 296 -13.92 11.72 32.60
C ASP A 296 -13.54 12.37 33.95
N LYS A 297 -14.55 12.66 34.80
CA LYS A 297 -14.32 13.20 36.14
C LYS A 297 -13.49 12.29 37.04
N ASN A 298 -13.31 11.03 36.67
CA ASN A 298 -12.52 10.03 37.39
C ASN A 298 -11.10 9.86 36.80
N GLY A 299 -10.72 10.67 35.80
CA GLY A 299 -9.42 10.65 35.16
C GLY A 299 -9.22 9.56 34.10
N ARG A 300 -10.29 8.86 33.69
CA ARG A 300 -10.23 7.82 32.64
C ARG A 300 -10.35 8.46 31.26
N TYR A 301 -9.57 7.95 30.30
CA TYR A 301 -9.68 8.36 28.91
C TYR A 301 -11.04 7.93 28.33
N LEU A 302 -11.63 8.79 27.52
CA LEU A 302 -12.97 8.59 26.94
C LEU A 302 -12.91 7.89 25.58
N LEU A 303 -11.79 8.00 24.88
CA LEU A 303 -11.57 7.27 23.63
C LEU A 303 -11.22 5.82 23.96
N GLN A 304 -11.96 4.88 23.38
CA GLN A 304 -11.72 3.46 23.54
C GLN A 304 -11.39 2.83 22.18
N ASP A 305 -10.42 1.92 22.17
CA ASP A 305 -10.14 1.11 20.99
C ASP A 305 -11.31 0.15 20.74
N SER A 306 -11.83 0.13 19.53
CA SER A 306 -12.94 -0.74 19.14
C SER A 306 -12.45 -1.86 18.25
N ILE A 307 -12.74 -3.09 18.66
CA ILE A 307 -12.45 -4.31 17.87
C ILE A 307 -13.39 -4.43 16.66
N VAL A 308 -14.55 -3.78 16.73
CA VAL A 308 -15.63 -3.92 15.72
C VAL A 308 -15.61 -2.79 14.69
N SER A 309 -14.94 -1.69 14.96
CA SER A 309 -14.88 -0.55 14.04
C SER A 309 -13.91 -0.79 12.88
N ALA A 310 -14.31 -0.46 11.66
CA ALA A 310 -13.47 -0.54 10.46
C ALA A 310 -12.18 0.30 10.55
N SER A 311 -12.18 1.37 11.36
CA SER A 311 -11.00 2.19 11.66
C SER A 311 -10.19 1.69 12.85
N GLY A 312 -10.67 0.66 13.59
CA GLY A 312 -10.09 0.22 14.86
C GLY A 312 -10.30 1.20 16.03
N LYS A 313 -10.88 2.38 15.79
CA LYS A 313 -11.08 3.44 16.77
C LYS A 313 -12.55 3.84 16.81
N ALA A 314 -13.10 3.98 18.01
CA ALA A 314 -14.48 4.41 18.21
C ALA A 314 -14.57 5.46 19.32
N PHE A 315 -15.36 6.49 19.08
CA PHE A 315 -15.67 7.51 20.07
C PHE A 315 -17.18 7.59 20.26
N LEU A 316 -17.65 7.45 21.49
CA LEU A 316 -19.08 7.39 21.85
C LEU A 316 -19.88 6.34 21.03
N GLY A 317 -19.25 5.23 20.65
CA GLY A 317 -19.88 4.17 19.86
C GLY A 317 -19.88 4.39 18.34
N HIS A 318 -19.33 5.50 17.86
CA HIS A 318 -19.24 5.84 16.43
C HIS A 318 -17.80 5.67 15.91
N PRO A 319 -17.61 5.24 14.65
CA PRO A 319 -16.29 5.07 14.06
C PRO A 319 -15.59 6.41 13.87
N VAL A 320 -14.28 6.43 14.11
CA VAL A 320 -13.42 7.61 13.97
C VAL A 320 -12.41 7.36 12.85
N PHE A 321 -12.40 8.25 11.86
CA PHE A 321 -11.46 8.23 10.73
C PHE A 321 -10.51 9.41 10.85
N VAL A 322 -9.23 9.12 11.01
CA VAL A 322 -8.19 10.14 11.20
C VAL A 322 -7.56 10.48 9.87
N VAL A 323 -7.53 11.75 9.53
CA VAL A 323 -6.87 12.30 8.34
C VAL A 323 -5.78 13.30 8.75
N ALA A 324 -4.87 13.61 7.84
CA ALA A 324 -3.87 14.65 8.10
C ALA A 324 -4.54 16.00 8.32
N ASP A 325 -3.97 16.85 9.20
CA ASP A 325 -4.52 18.17 9.51
C ASP A 325 -4.73 19.00 8.24
N THR A 326 -3.77 18.94 7.32
CA THR A 326 -3.78 19.69 6.06
C THR A 326 -4.98 19.36 5.14
N VAL A 327 -5.66 18.25 5.35
CA VAL A 327 -6.86 17.88 4.58
C VAL A 327 -8.07 18.68 5.06
N LEU A 328 -8.27 18.80 6.38
CA LEU A 328 -9.43 19.49 6.96
C LEU A 328 -9.16 20.95 7.35
N GLY A 329 -7.89 21.37 7.47
CA GLY A 329 -7.51 22.71 7.90
C GLY A 329 -6.05 22.98 7.66
N GLU A 330 -5.47 23.87 8.46
CA GLU A 330 -4.03 24.09 8.53
C GLU A 330 -3.37 23.15 9.54
N ALA A 331 -2.05 23.04 9.47
CA ALA A 331 -1.30 22.19 10.41
C ALA A 331 -1.52 22.68 11.86
N GLY A 332 -1.92 21.77 12.75
CA GLY A 332 -2.20 22.06 14.15
C GLY A 332 -3.66 22.49 14.43
N GLU A 333 -4.48 22.71 13.42
CA GLU A 333 -5.88 23.01 13.63
C GLU A 333 -6.70 21.75 13.95
N ALA A 334 -7.42 21.82 15.06
CA ALA A 334 -8.32 20.73 15.44
C ALA A 334 -9.68 20.90 14.78
N LYS A 335 -9.85 20.24 13.63
CA LYS A 335 -11.08 20.26 12.82
C LYS A 335 -11.61 18.85 12.58
N ALA A 336 -12.93 18.73 12.54
CA ALA A 336 -13.59 17.48 12.30
C ALA A 336 -14.92 17.69 11.53
N PHE A 337 -15.30 16.67 10.78
CA PHE A 337 -16.69 16.53 10.32
C PHE A 337 -17.37 15.44 11.17
N ILE A 338 -18.52 15.79 11.75
CA ILE A 338 -19.32 14.88 12.57
C ILE A 338 -20.68 14.71 11.89
N GLY A 339 -20.98 13.50 11.44
CA GLY A 339 -22.21 13.20 10.74
C GLY A 339 -22.13 11.97 9.85
N ASP A 340 -23.13 11.80 8.99
CA ASP A 340 -23.21 10.73 7.99
C ASP A 340 -22.49 11.16 6.71
N VAL A 341 -21.22 10.78 6.56
CA VAL A 341 -20.39 11.15 5.41
C VAL A 341 -20.98 10.61 4.11
N GLN A 342 -21.60 9.42 4.14
CA GLN A 342 -22.19 8.79 2.97
C GLN A 342 -23.36 9.61 2.42
N ARG A 343 -24.22 10.14 3.29
CA ARG A 343 -25.32 11.00 2.89
C ARG A 343 -24.90 12.44 2.65
N ALA A 344 -23.86 12.90 3.31
CA ALA A 344 -23.34 14.26 3.21
C ALA A 344 -22.83 14.59 1.82
N VAL A 345 -22.10 13.66 1.18
CA VAL A 345 -21.33 13.91 -0.03
C VAL A 345 -21.71 12.97 -1.15
N LEU A 346 -22.00 13.54 -2.32
CA LEU A 346 -22.18 12.85 -3.59
C LEU A 346 -20.89 12.99 -4.42
N PHE A 347 -20.25 11.87 -4.76
CA PHE A 347 -19.10 11.79 -5.64
C PHE A 347 -19.54 11.30 -7.03
N ALA A 348 -19.57 12.19 -8.01
CA ALA A 348 -19.87 11.86 -9.40
C ALA A 348 -18.60 11.41 -10.12
N ASP A 349 -18.38 10.11 -10.21
CA ASP A 349 -17.21 9.50 -10.84
C ASP A 349 -17.48 9.21 -12.31
N ARG A 350 -16.73 9.85 -13.21
CA ARG A 350 -16.85 9.63 -14.64
C ARG A 350 -15.72 8.79 -15.21
N GLN A 351 -14.50 9.03 -14.77
CA GLN A 351 -13.32 8.33 -15.24
C GLN A 351 -12.32 8.20 -14.11
N GLU A 352 -12.02 6.97 -13.79
CA GLU A 352 -10.91 6.65 -12.89
C GLU A 352 -9.57 7.04 -13.51
N LEU A 353 -8.48 6.87 -12.74
CA LEU A 353 -7.14 7.23 -13.20
C LEU A 353 -6.81 6.56 -14.53
N GLY A 354 -6.67 7.38 -15.56
CA GLY A 354 -6.15 6.96 -16.86
C GLY A 354 -4.71 7.46 -17.02
N LEU A 355 -3.79 6.55 -17.30
CA LEU A 355 -2.42 6.88 -17.68
C LEU A 355 -2.28 6.67 -19.19
N ARG A 356 -1.73 7.64 -19.89
CA ARG A 356 -1.49 7.52 -21.34
C ARG A 356 -0.23 8.26 -21.73
N TRP A 357 0.48 7.70 -22.71
CA TRP A 357 1.57 8.39 -23.37
C TRP A 357 1.02 9.48 -24.28
N THR A 358 1.66 10.61 -24.28
CA THR A 358 1.32 11.75 -25.13
C THR A 358 2.60 12.39 -25.62
N ASP A 359 2.66 12.69 -26.91
CA ASP A 359 3.79 13.37 -27.51
C ASP A 359 3.64 14.88 -27.34
N ASN A 360 4.76 15.55 -27.08
CA ASN A 360 4.83 17.01 -27.03
C ASN A 360 6.04 17.49 -27.82
N GLU A 361 5.87 18.54 -28.59
CA GLU A 361 6.93 19.09 -29.44
C GLU A 361 8.13 19.63 -28.67
N ILE A 362 7.93 20.02 -27.38
CA ILE A 362 8.97 20.64 -26.57
C ILE A 362 9.70 19.59 -25.67
N TYR A 363 8.95 18.63 -25.12
CA TYR A 363 9.47 17.71 -24.09
C TYR A 363 9.56 16.26 -24.57
N GLY A 364 9.23 15.98 -25.83
CA GLY A 364 9.15 14.62 -26.34
C GLY A 364 7.96 13.86 -25.76
N GLN A 365 8.17 12.62 -25.35
CA GLN A 365 7.12 11.80 -24.76
C GLN A 365 6.95 12.09 -23.27
N TYR A 366 5.72 12.15 -22.80
CA TYR A 366 5.40 12.26 -21.38
C TYR A 366 4.20 11.39 -21.00
N LEU A 367 4.18 10.95 -19.76
CA LEU A 367 3.06 10.20 -19.20
C LEU A 367 2.03 11.18 -18.65
N GLN A 368 0.82 11.16 -19.21
CA GLN A 368 -0.29 11.98 -18.77
C GLN A 368 -1.22 11.17 -17.86
N ALA A 369 -1.42 11.66 -16.62
CA ALA A 369 -2.44 11.17 -15.71
C ALA A 369 -3.72 12.03 -15.86
N VAL A 370 -4.87 11.40 -16.02
CA VAL A 370 -6.17 12.07 -16.16
C VAL A 370 -7.18 11.42 -15.25
N VAL A 371 -7.90 12.23 -14.45
CA VAL A 371 -9.04 11.81 -13.63
C VAL A 371 -10.19 12.76 -13.88
N ARG A 372 -11.43 12.25 -13.93
CA ARG A 372 -12.62 13.06 -14.18
C ARG A 372 -13.72 12.75 -13.19
N PHE A 373 -14.01 13.70 -12.31
CA PHE A 373 -15.05 13.58 -11.28
C PHE A 373 -15.58 14.95 -10.87
N ASP A 374 -16.63 14.95 -10.07
CA ASP A 374 -17.14 16.12 -9.35
C ASP A 374 -17.62 15.69 -7.97
N VAL A 375 -17.51 16.58 -6.99
CA VAL A 375 -17.93 16.32 -5.61
C VAL A 375 -18.93 17.40 -5.20
N LYS A 376 -20.08 16.99 -4.68
CA LYS A 376 -21.16 17.90 -4.29
C LYS A 376 -21.71 17.55 -2.91
N LYS A 377 -22.13 18.58 -2.20
CA LYS A 377 -22.89 18.40 -0.98
C LYS A 377 -24.29 17.85 -1.34
N ALA A 378 -24.61 16.65 -0.83
CA ALA A 378 -25.86 15.98 -1.11
C ALA A 378 -26.93 16.41 -0.09
N ASP A 379 -26.70 16.14 1.19
CA ASP A 379 -27.63 16.51 2.27
C ASP A 379 -26.96 17.48 3.25
N ALA A 380 -27.44 18.70 3.30
CA ALA A 380 -26.88 19.73 4.17
C ALA A 380 -27.11 19.48 5.67
N LYS A 381 -28.08 18.60 6.02
CA LYS A 381 -28.39 18.24 7.41
C LYS A 381 -27.66 17.00 7.90
N ALA A 382 -26.92 16.34 7.03
CA ALA A 382 -26.25 15.07 7.33
C ALA A 382 -25.06 15.23 8.30
N GLY A 383 -24.60 16.44 8.60
CA GLY A 383 -23.47 16.64 9.50
C GLY A 383 -23.11 18.09 9.74
N TYR A 384 -22.14 18.28 10.60
CA TYR A 384 -21.58 19.57 11.00
C TYR A 384 -20.07 19.55 10.87
N PHE A 385 -19.51 20.69 10.49
CA PHE A 385 -18.07 20.92 10.51
C PHE A 385 -17.67 21.54 11.85
N VAL A 386 -16.92 20.81 12.65
CA VAL A 386 -16.64 21.13 14.05
C VAL A 386 -15.20 21.55 14.22
N THR A 387 -15.01 22.66 14.95
CA THR A 387 -13.68 23.13 15.37
C THR A 387 -13.58 23.01 16.89
N MET A 388 -12.47 22.44 17.37
CA MET A 388 -12.15 22.37 18.79
C MET A 388 -11.04 23.39 19.07
N PRO A 389 -11.31 24.45 19.87
CA PRO A 389 -10.36 25.52 20.14
C PRO A 389 -9.10 25.06 20.87
#